data_0b9408ea49e95def76b7f64bb10dcda4
#
_entry.id   0b9408ea49e95def76b7f64bb10dcda4
#
_cell.length_a   1.000
_cell.length_b   1.000
_cell.length_c   1.000
_cell.angle_alpha   90.00
_cell.angle_beta   90.00
_cell.angle_gamma   90.00
#
_symmetry.space_group_name_H-M   'P 1'
#
loop_
_entity.id
_entity.type
_entity.pdbx_description
1 polymer ?
#
loop_
_entity_poly.entity_id
_entity_poly.type
_entity_poly.pdbx_seq_one_letter_code
_entity_poly.pdbx_strand_id
1 'polypeptide(L)'
;MIRLEDVYYTYGTGYAVEGISLEINEGQLVAFVGHNGSGKTTIAKLMAGIIKPVKGSVFIDEMDTKNTKHSNIVRKVGMVFQNPDYQLFESTVLEEVMFALKNMGYEKEKAKEMAIKSLEMFGLSGYAQRPPLSLSGGEKKRLTFAIVYAWDPKYIIFDEPTVGQDRKNLQNLSVMINELIKSGKSVIITSHDMEFLWQFNPLTYVIEKGKVVWSGYMKELFSQTDFSMYNLTEPQLSAISRKLGLKQPALTAEELSEVIKGVGSI
;
A
#
# COMPACT_ATOMS: atom_id res chain seq x y z
N MET A 1 -1.52 16.11 1.42
CA MET A 1 -1.94 15.70 0.06
C MET A 1 -0.72 15.25 -0.75
N ILE A 2 -0.81 14.14 -1.49
CA ILE A 2 0.17 13.78 -2.54
C ILE A 2 -0.47 14.12 -3.88
N ARG A 3 0.27 14.83 -4.77
CA ARG A 3 -0.23 15.27 -6.06
C ARG A 3 0.80 14.98 -7.16
N LEU A 4 0.33 14.36 -8.23
CA LEU A 4 1.07 14.11 -9.46
C LEU A 4 0.51 15.02 -10.56
N GLU A 5 1.38 15.72 -11.31
CA GLU A 5 1.01 16.64 -12.39
C GLU A 5 1.77 16.26 -13.66
N ASP A 6 1.05 15.73 -14.65
CA ASP A 6 1.55 15.33 -15.98
C ASP A 6 2.87 14.53 -15.90
N VAL A 7 2.89 13.51 -15.02
CA VAL A 7 4.09 12.76 -14.64
C VAL A 7 4.44 11.72 -15.68
N TYR A 8 5.70 11.76 -16.13
CA TYR A 8 6.33 10.76 -17.00
C TYR A 8 7.58 10.21 -16.36
N TYR A 9 7.79 8.91 -16.53
CA TYR A 9 9.03 8.25 -16.11
C TYR A 9 9.41 7.11 -17.06
N THR A 10 10.71 6.96 -17.32
CA THR A 10 11.28 5.88 -18.14
C THR A 10 12.52 5.29 -17.48
N TYR A 11 12.74 3.99 -17.67
CA TYR A 11 13.97 3.29 -17.35
C TYR A 11 14.92 3.17 -18.57
N GLY A 12 14.59 3.82 -19.69
CA GLY A 12 15.41 3.84 -20.91
C GLY A 12 14.72 3.26 -22.16
N THR A 13 13.79 2.31 -22.02
CA THR A 13 13.09 1.65 -23.13
C THR A 13 11.58 1.88 -23.07
N GLY A 14 11.14 3.09 -23.45
CA GLY A 14 9.72 3.45 -23.35
C GLY A 14 9.32 3.99 -21.97
N TYR A 15 8.12 4.51 -21.87
CA TYR A 15 7.60 5.06 -20.61
C TYR A 15 7.05 3.97 -19.71
N ALA A 16 7.52 3.92 -18.46
CA ALA A 16 6.94 3.11 -17.39
C ALA A 16 5.75 3.83 -16.71
N VAL A 17 5.73 5.19 -16.78
CA VAL A 17 4.63 6.07 -16.36
C VAL A 17 4.48 7.14 -17.42
N GLU A 18 3.25 7.39 -17.90
CA GLU A 18 2.97 8.25 -19.04
C GLU A 18 1.77 9.16 -18.78
N GLY A 19 2.06 10.43 -18.48
CA GLY A 19 1.05 11.49 -18.36
C GLY A 19 0.10 11.32 -17.17
N ILE A 20 0.57 10.81 -16.04
CA ILE A 20 -0.29 10.62 -14.86
C ILE A 20 -0.49 11.93 -14.13
N SER A 21 -1.78 12.29 -13.94
CA SER A 21 -2.22 13.38 -13.06
C SER A 21 -3.28 12.85 -12.10
N LEU A 22 -3.03 12.97 -10.79
CA LEU A 22 -3.94 12.55 -9.73
C LEU A 22 -3.61 13.22 -8.41
N GLU A 23 -4.59 13.20 -7.49
CA GLU A 23 -4.44 13.70 -6.12
C GLU A 23 -4.87 12.64 -5.11
N ILE A 24 -4.10 12.53 -4.02
CA ILE A 24 -4.40 11.68 -2.88
C ILE A 24 -4.49 12.59 -1.65
N ASN A 25 -5.70 12.72 -1.10
CA ASN A 25 -5.94 13.53 0.08
C ASN A 25 -5.48 12.82 1.36
N GLU A 26 -5.40 13.58 2.44
CA GLU A 26 -5.08 13.03 3.76
C GLU A 26 -6.17 12.09 4.26
N GLY A 27 -5.76 11.03 4.95
CA GLY A 27 -6.67 10.04 5.51
C GLY A 27 -7.34 9.12 4.48
N GLN A 28 -6.96 9.17 3.20
CA GLN A 28 -7.52 8.30 2.18
C GLN A 28 -6.81 6.95 2.11
N LEU A 29 -7.59 5.91 1.83
CA LEU A 29 -7.10 4.64 1.33
C LEU A 29 -7.21 4.62 -0.19
N VAL A 30 -6.07 4.46 -0.85
CA VAL A 30 -5.95 4.45 -2.31
C VAL A 30 -5.31 3.14 -2.78
N ALA A 31 -5.84 2.56 -3.84
CA ALA A 31 -5.26 1.39 -4.49
C ALA A 31 -4.86 1.69 -5.94
N PHE A 32 -3.64 1.32 -6.31
CA PHE A 32 -3.21 1.22 -7.70
C PHE A 32 -3.25 -0.24 -8.11
N VAL A 33 -4.13 -0.58 -9.04
CA VAL A 33 -4.37 -1.95 -9.49
C VAL A 33 -4.02 -2.12 -10.97
N GLY A 34 -3.77 -3.36 -11.38
CA GLY A 34 -3.39 -3.69 -12.75
C GLY A 34 -2.42 -4.86 -12.77
N HIS A 35 -2.16 -5.40 -13.96
CA HIS A 35 -1.26 -6.54 -14.11
C HIS A 35 0.22 -6.19 -13.83
N ASN A 36 1.07 -7.21 -13.72
CA ASN A 36 2.51 -7.02 -13.52
C ASN A 36 3.12 -6.23 -14.69
N GLY A 37 4.02 -5.30 -14.36
CA GLY A 37 4.64 -4.42 -15.37
C GLY A 37 3.78 -3.24 -15.83
N SER A 38 2.57 -3.02 -15.29
CA SER A 38 1.72 -1.89 -15.68
C SER A 38 2.21 -0.51 -15.24
N GLY A 39 3.20 -0.44 -14.31
CA GLY A 39 3.77 0.83 -13.81
C GLY A 39 3.48 1.13 -12.34
N LYS A 40 2.72 0.30 -11.60
CA LYS A 40 2.31 0.52 -10.20
C LYS A 40 3.50 0.81 -9.26
N THR A 41 4.50 -0.07 -9.24
CA THR A 41 5.72 0.10 -8.42
C THR A 41 6.48 1.37 -8.79
N THR A 42 6.48 1.76 -10.07
CA THR A 42 7.11 3.01 -10.52
C THR A 42 6.38 4.23 -9.97
N ILE A 43 5.04 4.22 -10.01
CA ILE A 43 4.20 5.27 -9.41
C ILE A 43 4.45 5.35 -7.89
N ALA A 44 4.49 4.21 -7.20
CA ALA A 44 4.81 4.13 -5.77
C ALA A 44 6.17 4.76 -5.45
N LYS A 45 7.22 4.43 -6.22
CA LYS A 45 8.57 5.01 -6.05
C LYS A 45 8.62 6.51 -6.34
N LEU A 46 7.87 6.99 -7.31
CA LEU A 46 7.73 8.43 -7.61
C LEU A 46 7.08 9.17 -6.43
N MET A 47 5.98 8.64 -5.87
CA MET A 47 5.31 9.19 -4.70
C MET A 47 6.18 9.14 -3.43
N ALA A 48 7.02 8.12 -3.28
CA ALA A 48 7.98 8.04 -2.18
C ALA A 48 9.22 8.93 -2.40
N GLY A 49 9.36 9.61 -3.56
CA GLY A 49 10.53 10.43 -3.90
C GLY A 49 11.82 9.64 -4.10
N ILE A 50 11.74 8.31 -4.24
CA ILE A 50 12.90 7.42 -4.48
C ILE A 50 13.46 7.66 -5.89
N ILE A 51 12.57 7.88 -6.85
CA ILE A 51 12.90 8.26 -8.23
C ILE A 51 12.22 9.59 -8.55
N LYS A 52 12.82 10.35 -9.47
CA LYS A 52 12.31 11.66 -9.90
C LYS A 52 11.67 11.56 -11.28
N PRO A 53 10.54 12.23 -11.52
CA PRO A 53 9.91 12.20 -12.84
C PRO A 53 10.80 12.88 -13.89
N VAL A 54 10.82 12.34 -15.12
CA VAL A 54 11.55 12.95 -16.26
C VAL A 54 10.78 14.16 -16.81
N LYS A 55 9.44 14.13 -16.73
CA LYS A 55 8.55 15.26 -17.05
C LYS A 55 7.44 15.31 -16.03
N GLY A 56 6.85 16.50 -15.83
CA GLY A 56 5.82 16.73 -14.80
C GLY A 56 6.42 16.90 -13.41
N SER A 57 5.59 16.89 -12.39
CA SER A 57 6.00 17.10 -10.99
C SER A 57 5.24 16.21 -10.04
N VAL A 58 5.89 15.82 -8.94
CA VAL A 58 5.28 15.09 -7.82
C VAL A 58 5.45 15.92 -6.56
N PHE A 59 4.34 16.24 -5.92
CA PHE A 59 4.29 17.03 -4.68
C PHE A 59 3.84 16.14 -3.52
N ILE A 60 4.51 16.30 -2.38
CA ILE A 60 4.14 15.73 -1.10
C ILE A 60 3.85 16.89 -0.15
N ASP A 61 2.59 17.10 0.17
CA ASP A 61 2.10 18.37 0.67
C ASP A 61 2.54 19.50 -0.30
N GLU A 62 3.35 20.46 0.14
CA GLU A 62 3.87 21.56 -0.69
C GLU A 62 5.29 21.30 -1.25
N MET A 63 5.87 20.13 -0.95
CA MET A 63 7.23 19.79 -1.33
C MET A 63 7.29 19.14 -2.71
N ASP A 64 7.87 19.81 -3.70
CA ASP A 64 8.25 19.19 -4.97
C ASP A 64 9.41 18.21 -4.75
N THR A 65 9.18 16.94 -5.09
CA THR A 65 10.17 15.86 -4.91
C THR A 65 11.45 16.08 -5.71
N LYS A 66 11.42 16.84 -6.82
CA LYS A 66 12.61 17.16 -7.61
C LYS A 66 13.59 18.05 -6.87
N ASN A 67 13.06 19.00 -6.09
CA ASN A 67 13.79 20.08 -5.45
C ASN A 67 13.99 19.86 -3.94
N THR A 68 13.27 18.88 -3.35
CA THR A 68 13.31 18.59 -1.91
C THR A 68 14.38 17.55 -1.60
N LYS A 69 15.12 17.76 -0.49
CA LYS A 69 16.05 16.75 0.03
C LYS A 69 15.26 15.47 0.40
N HIS A 70 15.78 14.31 0.00
CA HIS A 70 15.12 13.02 0.27
C HIS A 70 14.84 12.80 1.77
N SER A 71 15.73 13.26 2.66
CA SER A 71 15.52 13.20 4.10
C SER A 71 14.25 13.89 4.61
N ASN A 72 13.75 14.92 3.91
CA ASN A 72 12.49 15.59 4.27
C ASN A 72 11.28 14.81 3.76
N ILE A 73 11.42 14.14 2.61
CA ILE A 73 10.38 13.31 2.02
C ILE A 73 10.12 12.09 2.90
N VAL A 74 11.17 11.35 3.28
CA VAL A 74 11.04 10.12 4.09
C VAL A 74 10.44 10.35 5.47
N ARG A 75 10.52 11.57 6.01
CA ARG A 75 9.81 11.93 7.25
C ARG A 75 8.29 11.89 7.11
N LYS A 76 7.79 12.12 5.89
CA LYS A 76 6.35 12.17 5.60
C LYS A 76 5.83 10.91 4.93
N VAL A 77 6.66 10.24 4.12
CA VAL A 77 6.25 9.07 3.32
C VAL A 77 7.10 7.88 3.71
N GLY A 78 6.44 6.85 4.25
CA GLY A 78 7.02 5.53 4.45
C GLY A 78 6.68 4.61 3.28
N MET A 79 7.64 3.81 2.81
CA MET A 79 7.39 2.81 1.76
C MET A 79 7.86 1.43 2.22
N VAL A 80 6.98 0.44 2.07
CA VAL A 80 7.28 -0.99 2.22
C VAL A 80 7.38 -1.61 0.83
N PHE A 81 8.55 -2.14 0.49
CA PHE A 81 8.79 -2.76 -0.80
C PHE A 81 8.20 -4.17 -0.90
N GLN A 82 7.94 -4.61 -2.12
CA GLN A 82 7.46 -5.96 -2.40
C GLN A 82 8.39 -7.03 -1.84
N ASN A 83 9.69 -6.93 -2.13
CA ASN A 83 10.70 -7.84 -1.58
C ASN A 83 11.35 -7.22 -0.34
N PRO A 84 11.17 -7.82 0.87
CA PRO A 84 11.76 -7.30 2.11
C PRO A 84 13.29 -7.31 2.10
N ASP A 85 13.96 -8.21 1.36
CA ASP A 85 15.42 -8.30 1.32
C ASP A 85 16.09 -7.04 0.75
N TYR A 86 15.35 -6.18 0.05
CA TYR A 86 15.87 -4.89 -0.43
C TYR A 86 15.95 -3.81 0.65
N GLN A 87 15.33 -4.05 1.83
CA GLN A 87 15.29 -3.10 2.93
C GLN A 87 16.11 -3.52 4.16
N LEU A 88 16.49 -4.80 4.26
CA LEU A 88 17.06 -5.39 5.48
C LEU A 88 18.56 -5.60 5.33
N PHE A 89 19.38 -4.95 6.18
CA PHE A 89 20.85 -4.98 6.09
C PHE A 89 21.57 -4.88 7.43
N GLU A 90 20.87 -4.53 8.51
CA GLU A 90 21.48 -4.40 9.84
C GLU A 90 21.82 -5.74 10.49
N SER A 91 22.63 -5.74 11.53
CA SER A 91 23.08 -6.95 12.21
C SER A 91 22.00 -7.60 13.08
N THR A 92 21.03 -6.82 13.58
CA THR A 92 19.90 -7.32 14.38
C THR A 92 18.58 -6.68 13.97
N VAL A 93 17.49 -7.38 14.22
CA VAL A 93 16.11 -6.90 14.02
C VAL A 93 15.87 -5.59 14.77
N LEU A 94 16.37 -5.45 15.99
CA LEU A 94 16.24 -4.21 16.75
C LEU A 94 16.99 -3.05 16.09
N GLU A 95 18.24 -3.30 15.68
CA GLU A 95 19.05 -2.27 15.01
C GLU A 95 18.45 -1.85 13.68
N GLU A 96 17.82 -2.76 12.94
CA GLU A 96 17.14 -2.46 11.70
C GLU A 96 16.04 -1.40 11.88
N VAL A 97 15.20 -1.55 12.90
CA VAL A 97 14.17 -0.55 13.21
C VAL A 97 14.81 0.75 13.76
N MET A 98 15.81 0.63 14.63
CA MET A 98 16.51 1.78 15.18
C MET A 98 17.25 2.59 14.11
N PHE A 99 17.76 1.96 13.05
CA PHE A 99 18.47 2.64 11.96
C PHE A 99 17.60 3.72 11.33
N ALA A 100 16.36 3.38 10.97
CA ALA A 100 15.43 4.35 10.41
C ALA A 100 15.20 5.54 11.35
N LEU A 101 14.95 5.27 12.63
CA LEU A 101 14.68 6.28 13.64
C LEU A 101 15.90 7.20 13.90
N LYS A 102 17.11 6.63 13.97
CA LYS A 102 18.35 7.40 14.12
C LYS A 102 18.59 8.34 12.94
N ASN A 103 18.35 7.87 11.72
CA ASN A 103 18.47 8.69 10.52
C ASN A 103 17.43 9.83 10.46
N MET A 104 16.32 9.69 11.19
CA MET A 104 15.35 10.75 11.40
C MET A 104 15.71 11.72 12.52
N GLY A 105 16.83 11.49 13.21
CA GLY A 105 17.35 12.36 14.26
C GLY A 105 16.80 12.07 15.66
N TYR A 106 16.19 10.89 15.88
CA TYR A 106 15.79 10.50 17.23
C TYR A 106 17.04 10.13 18.06
N GLU A 107 17.06 10.56 19.33
CA GLU A 107 18.06 10.14 20.29
C GLU A 107 18.05 8.62 20.51
N LYS A 108 19.21 8.02 20.79
CA LYS A 108 19.40 6.56 20.82
C LYS A 108 18.40 5.85 21.74
N GLU A 109 18.19 6.37 22.93
CA GLU A 109 17.29 5.75 23.92
C GLU A 109 15.81 5.86 23.45
N LYS A 110 15.43 7.01 22.89
CA LYS A 110 14.09 7.18 22.31
C LYS A 110 13.86 6.29 21.10
N ALA A 111 14.85 6.20 20.22
CA ALA A 111 14.79 5.29 19.06
C ALA A 111 14.63 3.83 19.50
N LYS A 112 15.34 3.41 20.57
CA LYS A 112 15.23 2.07 21.13
C LYS A 112 13.83 1.79 21.71
N GLU A 113 13.28 2.73 22.48
CA GLU A 113 11.92 2.63 23.03
C GLU A 113 10.88 2.46 21.92
N MET A 114 10.95 3.31 20.88
CA MET A 114 10.04 3.28 19.74
C MET A 114 10.18 1.97 18.94
N ALA A 115 11.41 1.51 18.73
CA ALA A 115 11.70 0.26 18.04
C ALA A 115 11.13 -0.95 18.80
N ILE A 116 11.31 -1.03 20.12
CA ILE A 116 10.75 -2.11 20.95
C ILE A 116 9.23 -2.13 20.84
N LYS A 117 8.54 -0.99 20.99
CA LYS A 117 7.09 -0.89 20.86
C LYS A 117 6.59 -1.37 19.47
N SER A 118 7.33 -0.97 18.43
CA SER A 118 6.99 -1.42 17.08
C SER A 118 7.18 -2.92 16.92
N LEU A 119 8.28 -3.49 17.40
CA LEU A 119 8.52 -4.94 17.34
C LEU A 119 7.49 -5.74 18.15
N GLU A 120 7.02 -5.22 19.28
CA GLU A 120 5.92 -5.82 20.06
C GLU A 120 4.62 -5.86 19.25
N MET A 121 4.25 -4.75 18.63
CA MET A 121 3.03 -4.66 17.80
C MET A 121 3.01 -5.69 16.66
N PHE A 122 4.17 -5.94 16.04
CA PHE A 122 4.30 -6.90 14.93
C PHE A 122 4.68 -8.32 15.35
N GLY A 123 4.70 -8.62 16.68
CA GLY A 123 4.99 -9.95 17.21
C GLY A 123 6.44 -10.39 16.96
N LEU A 124 7.39 -9.43 16.98
CA LEU A 124 8.81 -9.66 16.68
C LEU A 124 9.73 -9.47 17.89
N SER A 125 9.19 -9.23 19.10
CA SER A 125 10.01 -9.01 20.32
C SER A 125 11.00 -10.12 20.59
N GLY A 126 10.59 -11.38 20.40
CA GLY A 126 11.45 -12.56 20.59
C GLY A 126 12.57 -12.70 19.56
N TYR A 127 12.57 -11.90 18.53
CA TYR A 127 13.58 -11.91 17.46
C TYR A 127 14.52 -10.70 17.51
N ALA A 128 14.35 -9.78 18.45
CA ALA A 128 15.05 -8.49 18.50
C ALA A 128 16.58 -8.57 18.34
N GLN A 129 17.22 -9.65 18.84
CA GLN A 129 18.66 -9.88 18.75
C GLN A 129 19.07 -10.80 17.59
N ARG A 130 18.14 -11.26 16.77
CA ARG A 130 18.44 -12.11 15.61
C ARG A 130 18.82 -11.29 14.40
N PRO A 131 19.67 -11.83 13.49
CA PRO A 131 19.92 -11.22 12.20
C PRO A 131 18.61 -11.17 11.36
N PRO A 132 18.25 -10.02 10.74
CA PRO A 132 17.04 -9.90 9.91
C PRO A 132 16.96 -10.95 8.80
N LEU A 133 18.09 -11.27 8.18
CA LEU A 133 18.16 -12.24 7.09
C LEU A 133 17.87 -13.68 7.51
N SER A 134 17.97 -14.01 8.82
CA SER A 134 17.62 -15.33 9.38
C SER A 134 16.12 -15.55 9.57
N LEU A 135 15.31 -14.49 9.41
CA LEU A 135 13.86 -14.56 9.54
C LEU A 135 13.22 -15.25 8.33
N SER A 136 12.07 -15.89 8.55
CA SER A 136 11.21 -16.37 7.46
C SER A 136 10.68 -15.20 6.61
N GLY A 137 10.23 -15.47 5.38
CA GLY A 137 9.69 -14.43 4.50
C GLY A 137 8.55 -13.61 5.12
N GLY A 138 7.63 -14.28 5.83
CA GLY A 138 6.54 -13.59 6.54
C GLY A 138 7.04 -12.74 7.72
N GLU A 139 8.05 -13.20 8.47
CA GLU A 139 8.68 -12.43 9.56
C GLU A 139 9.45 -11.22 9.00
N LYS A 140 10.20 -11.39 7.92
CA LYS A 140 10.87 -10.27 7.22
C LYS A 140 9.87 -9.21 6.77
N LYS A 141 8.73 -9.65 6.20
CA LYS A 141 7.68 -8.71 5.78
C LYS A 141 7.09 -7.95 6.97
N ARG A 142 6.79 -8.64 8.09
CA ARG A 142 6.37 -7.96 9.32
C ARG A 142 7.43 -7.00 9.86
N LEU A 143 8.71 -7.33 9.72
CA LEU A 143 9.80 -6.41 10.10
C LEU A 143 9.79 -5.15 9.24
N THR A 144 9.60 -5.24 7.91
CA THR A 144 9.50 -4.05 7.06
C THR A 144 8.31 -3.17 7.42
N PHE A 145 7.19 -3.77 7.84
CA PHE A 145 6.05 -3.01 8.37
C PHE A 145 6.41 -2.32 9.70
N ALA A 146 7.07 -3.05 10.61
CA ALA A 146 7.50 -2.50 11.90
C ALA A 146 8.47 -1.32 11.72
N ILE A 147 9.40 -1.41 10.77
CA ILE A 147 10.33 -0.33 10.43
C ILE A 147 9.55 0.93 10.04
N VAL A 148 8.64 0.83 9.07
CA VAL A 148 7.86 1.99 8.59
C VAL A 148 6.94 2.53 9.68
N TYR A 149 6.27 1.65 10.42
CA TYR A 149 5.37 2.04 11.51
C TYR A 149 6.09 2.82 12.62
N ALA A 150 7.36 2.48 12.91
CA ALA A 150 8.10 3.03 14.04
C ALA A 150 8.27 4.55 14.04
N TRP A 151 8.41 5.19 12.86
CA TRP A 151 8.53 6.66 12.79
C TRP A 151 7.24 7.40 12.45
N ASP A 152 6.13 6.66 12.35
CA ASP A 152 4.78 7.20 12.24
C ASP A 152 4.57 8.20 11.07
N PRO A 153 4.89 7.83 9.81
CA PRO A 153 4.76 8.73 8.67
C PRO A 153 3.29 9.07 8.38
N LYS A 154 3.07 10.21 7.74
CA LYS A 154 1.75 10.70 7.34
C LYS A 154 1.14 9.87 6.20
N TYR A 155 1.98 9.44 5.26
CA TYR A 155 1.64 8.63 4.09
C TYR A 155 2.39 7.32 4.14
N ILE A 156 1.70 6.21 3.94
CA ILE A 156 2.30 4.88 3.93
C ILE A 156 1.97 4.19 2.61
N ILE A 157 3.01 3.78 1.90
CA ILE A 157 2.90 3.10 0.62
C ILE A 157 3.29 1.64 0.80
N PHE A 158 2.39 0.73 0.48
CA PHE A 158 2.63 -0.71 0.45
C PHE A 158 2.71 -1.19 -1.00
N ASP A 159 3.88 -1.64 -1.43
CA ASP A 159 4.07 -2.20 -2.76
C ASP A 159 3.90 -3.72 -2.71
N GLU A 160 2.80 -4.21 -3.32
CA GLU A 160 2.40 -5.63 -3.36
C GLU A 160 2.49 -6.33 -1.99
N PRO A 161 1.78 -5.84 -0.95
CA PRO A 161 1.97 -6.33 0.42
C PRO A 161 1.45 -7.74 0.65
N THR A 162 0.58 -8.27 -0.22
CA THR A 162 -0.05 -9.59 -0.09
C THR A 162 0.80 -10.72 -0.64
N VAL A 163 1.79 -10.41 -1.48
CA VAL A 163 2.64 -11.42 -2.11
C VAL A 163 3.43 -12.23 -1.07
N GLY A 164 3.32 -13.54 -1.13
CA GLY A 164 4.01 -14.47 -0.25
C GLY A 164 3.46 -14.52 1.19
N GLN A 165 2.26 -13.96 1.43
CA GLN A 165 1.62 -13.98 2.76
C GLN A 165 0.61 -15.14 2.87
N ASP A 166 0.59 -15.78 4.03
CA ASP A 166 -0.46 -16.71 4.40
C ASP A 166 -1.72 -15.98 4.89
N ARG A 167 -2.81 -16.72 5.06
CA ARG A 167 -4.11 -16.17 5.49
C ARG A 167 -4.02 -15.41 6.82
N LYS A 168 -3.23 -15.87 7.77
CA LYS A 168 -3.08 -15.23 9.08
C LYS A 168 -2.37 -13.88 8.95
N ASN A 169 -1.30 -13.84 8.15
CA ASN A 169 -0.57 -12.61 7.88
C ASN A 169 -1.43 -11.60 7.10
N LEU A 170 -2.27 -12.04 6.15
CA LEU A 170 -3.23 -11.17 5.46
C LEU A 170 -4.28 -10.58 6.42
N GLN A 171 -4.78 -11.35 7.36
CA GLN A 171 -5.69 -10.85 8.41
C GLN A 171 -5.01 -9.78 9.27
N ASN A 172 -3.78 -10.03 9.73
CA ASN A 172 -3.02 -9.04 10.50
C ASN A 172 -2.74 -7.77 9.69
N LEU A 173 -2.42 -7.90 8.40
CA LEU A 173 -2.24 -6.77 7.49
C LEU A 173 -3.54 -5.96 7.35
N SER A 174 -4.70 -6.62 7.23
CA SER A 174 -6.00 -5.96 7.17
C SER A 174 -6.30 -5.16 8.43
N VAL A 175 -6.04 -5.74 9.60
CA VAL A 175 -6.22 -5.04 10.89
C VAL A 175 -5.33 -3.80 10.95
N MET A 176 -4.04 -3.94 10.61
CA MET A 176 -3.09 -2.82 10.59
C MET A 176 -3.51 -1.70 9.64
N ILE A 177 -3.93 -2.02 8.41
CA ILE A 177 -4.41 -1.02 7.44
C ILE A 177 -5.59 -0.25 8.01
N ASN A 178 -6.56 -0.95 8.63
CA ASN A 178 -7.71 -0.31 9.25
C ASN A 178 -7.31 0.61 10.42
N GLU A 179 -6.35 0.22 11.24
CA GLU A 179 -5.82 1.06 12.33
C GLU A 179 -5.12 2.30 11.81
N LEU A 180 -4.31 2.18 10.76
CA LEU A 180 -3.64 3.31 10.11
C LEU A 180 -4.66 4.31 9.57
N ILE A 181 -5.71 3.84 8.90
CA ILE A 181 -6.78 4.70 8.36
C ILE A 181 -7.54 5.39 9.51
N LYS A 182 -7.91 4.65 10.55
CA LYS A 182 -8.59 5.21 11.73
C LYS A 182 -7.75 6.25 12.46
N SER A 183 -6.42 6.14 12.42
CA SER A 183 -5.50 7.13 12.98
C SER A 183 -5.26 8.35 12.07
N GLY A 184 -5.99 8.45 10.94
CA GLY A 184 -5.90 9.57 9.99
C GLY A 184 -4.73 9.49 9.02
N LYS A 185 -4.03 8.35 8.92
CA LYS A 185 -2.97 8.14 7.94
C LYS A 185 -3.54 7.94 6.55
N SER A 186 -2.82 8.40 5.54
CA SER A 186 -3.11 8.04 4.15
C SER A 186 -2.38 6.74 3.81
N VAL A 187 -3.11 5.77 3.32
CA VAL A 187 -2.57 4.46 2.95
C VAL A 187 -2.71 4.27 1.44
N ILE A 188 -1.60 3.98 0.79
CA ILE A 188 -1.52 3.71 -0.64
C ILE A 188 -1.07 2.27 -0.84
N ILE A 189 -1.81 1.49 -1.61
CA ILE A 189 -1.49 0.08 -1.87
C ILE A 189 -1.36 -0.13 -3.37
N THR A 190 -0.23 -0.66 -3.82
CA THR A 190 -0.16 -1.23 -5.17
C THR A 190 -0.44 -2.72 -5.06
N SER A 191 -1.34 -3.25 -5.86
CA SER A 191 -1.64 -4.69 -5.85
C SER A 191 -2.31 -5.17 -7.13
N HIS A 192 -2.20 -6.46 -7.38
CA HIS A 192 -3.01 -7.21 -8.34
C HIS A 192 -4.02 -8.15 -7.64
N ASP A 193 -4.05 -8.13 -6.29
CA ASP A 193 -4.93 -8.94 -5.44
C ASP A 193 -6.22 -8.17 -5.13
N MET A 194 -7.18 -8.27 -6.04
CA MET A 194 -8.49 -7.62 -5.89
C MET A 194 -9.28 -8.18 -4.72
N GLU A 195 -9.11 -9.50 -4.42
CA GLU A 195 -9.80 -10.15 -3.31
C GLU A 195 -9.41 -9.53 -1.96
N PHE A 196 -8.12 -9.29 -1.74
CA PHE A 196 -7.64 -8.62 -0.53
C PHE A 196 -8.13 -7.18 -0.42
N LEU A 197 -8.10 -6.42 -1.53
CA LEU A 197 -8.49 -5.01 -1.55
C LEU A 197 -9.99 -4.81 -1.41
N TRP A 198 -10.79 -5.80 -1.83
CA TRP A 198 -12.25 -5.71 -1.88
C TRP A 198 -12.89 -5.27 -0.56
N GLN A 199 -12.44 -5.83 0.56
CA GLN A 199 -12.97 -5.56 1.89
C GLN A 199 -12.88 -4.08 2.33
N PHE A 200 -11.96 -3.33 1.74
CA PHE A 200 -11.71 -1.93 2.10
C PHE A 200 -12.43 -0.94 1.20
N ASN A 201 -12.88 -1.37 0.03
CA ASN A 201 -13.45 -0.50 -1.00
C ASN A 201 -12.63 0.79 -1.24
N PRO A 202 -11.32 0.71 -1.53
CA PRO A 202 -10.46 1.87 -1.67
C PRO A 202 -10.82 2.73 -2.89
N LEU A 203 -10.42 4.01 -2.88
CA LEU A 203 -10.32 4.78 -4.11
C LEU A 203 -9.28 4.11 -5.00
N THR A 204 -9.69 3.64 -6.16
CA THR A 204 -8.90 2.74 -7.00
C THR A 204 -8.55 3.41 -8.32
N TYR A 205 -7.28 3.33 -8.70
CA TYR A 205 -6.77 3.69 -10.02
C TYR A 205 -6.33 2.43 -10.74
N VAL A 206 -6.94 2.14 -11.89
CA VAL A 206 -6.52 1.03 -12.76
C VAL A 206 -5.40 1.52 -13.67
N ILE A 207 -4.26 0.84 -13.59
CA ILE A 207 -3.05 1.18 -14.34
C ILE A 207 -2.82 0.17 -15.46
N GLU A 208 -2.72 0.66 -16.68
CA GLU A 208 -2.33 -0.13 -17.83
C GLU A 208 -1.27 0.63 -18.66
N LYS A 209 -0.14 -0.04 -18.94
CA LYS A 209 0.95 0.52 -19.76
C LYS A 209 1.38 1.93 -19.34
N GLY A 210 1.50 2.14 -18.02
CA GLY A 210 1.92 3.41 -17.44
C GLY A 210 0.87 4.51 -17.38
N LYS A 211 -0.38 4.24 -17.73
CA LYS A 211 -1.50 5.21 -17.75
C LYS A 211 -2.58 4.83 -16.77
N VAL A 212 -3.29 5.82 -16.24
CA VAL A 212 -4.57 5.60 -15.54
C VAL A 212 -5.64 5.40 -16.61
N VAL A 213 -6.26 4.22 -16.65
CA VAL A 213 -7.32 3.89 -17.61
C VAL A 213 -8.71 3.94 -16.97
N TRP A 214 -8.78 3.91 -15.64
CA TRP A 214 -10.02 4.06 -14.88
C TRP A 214 -9.72 4.56 -13.45
N SER A 215 -10.65 5.29 -12.85
CA SER A 215 -10.60 5.67 -11.43
C SER A 215 -11.99 5.78 -10.83
N GLY A 216 -12.12 5.38 -9.56
CA GLY A 216 -13.36 5.37 -8.77
C GLY A 216 -13.22 4.45 -7.57
N TYR A 217 -14.27 4.25 -6.80
CA TYR A 217 -14.24 3.25 -5.73
C TYR A 217 -14.28 1.83 -6.30
N MET A 218 -13.57 0.89 -5.66
CA MET A 218 -13.44 -0.48 -6.15
C MET A 218 -14.80 -1.16 -6.38
N LYS A 219 -15.78 -0.90 -5.53
CA LYS A 219 -17.15 -1.39 -5.68
C LYS A 219 -17.80 -0.94 -7.00
N GLU A 220 -17.53 0.30 -7.43
CA GLU A 220 -18.03 0.86 -8.70
C GLU A 220 -17.39 0.17 -9.89
N LEU A 221 -16.08 -0.12 -9.83
CA LEU A 221 -15.36 -0.82 -10.88
C LEU A 221 -16.03 -2.17 -11.22
N PHE A 222 -16.33 -2.97 -10.20
CA PHE A 222 -16.92 -4.30 -10.38
C PHE A 222 -18.46 -4.30 -10.50
N SER A 223 -19.11 -3.16 -10.29
CA SER A 223 -20.53 -2.96 -10.61
C SER A 223 -20.77 -2.64 -12.10
N GLN A 224 -19.73 -2.23 -12.83
CA GLN A 224 -19.81 -1.97 -14.25
C GLN A 224 -19.83 -3.28 -15.03
N THR A 225 -20.61 -3.33 -16.13
CA THR A 225 -20.79 -4.55 -16.94
C THR A 225 -19.53 -4.95 -17.71
N ASP A 226 -18.52 -4.09 -17.82
CA ASP A 226 -17.35 -4.28 -18.71
C ASP A 226 -15.99 -4.14 -18.04
N PHE A 227 -15.87 -4.52 -16.75
CA PHE A 227 -14.57 -4.52 -16.07
C PHE A 227 -13.57 -5.53 -16.66
N SER A 228 -14.04 -6.50 -17.46
CA SER A 228 -13.19 -7.49 -18.14
C SER A 228 -12.16 -6.86 -19.08
N MET A 229 -12.45 -5.66 -19.60
CA MET A 229 -11.51 -4.91 -20.46
C MET A 229 -10.21 -4.53 -19.75
N TYR A 230 -10.22 -4.45 -18.43
CA TYR A 230 -9.03 -4.11 -17.61
C TYR A 230 -8.19 -5.33 -17.24
N ASN A 231 -8.61 -6.53 -17.64
CA ASN A 231 -7.92 -7.79 -17.34
C ASN A 231 -7.66 -8.01 -15.84
N LEU A 232 -8.63 -7.63 -14.99
CA LEU A 232 -8.61 -7.78 -13.55
C LEU A 232 -9.42 -9.00 -13.13
N THR A 233 -8.98 -9.67 -12.06
CA THR A 233 -9.74 -10.78 -11.46
C THR A 233 -10.89 -10.22 -10.61
N GLU A 234 -12.11 -10.64 -10.90
CA GLU A 234 -13.29 -10.25 -10.13
C GLU A 234 -13.23 -10.87 -8.72
N PRO A 235 -13.42 -10.08 -7.65
CA PRO A 235 -13.56 -10.61 -6.28
C PRO A 235 -14.73 -11.58 -6.15
N GLN A 236 -14.59 -12.62 -5.32
CA GLN A 236 -15.60 -13.66 -5.16
C GLN A 236 -16.96 -13.11 -4.72
N LEU A 237 -16.98 -12.21 -3.73
CA LEU A 237 -18.21 -11.60 -3.25
C LEU A 237 -18.91 -10.74 -4.33
N SER A 238 -18.13 -10.04 -5.17
CA SER A 238 -18.66 -9.31 -6.31
C SER A 238 -19.34 -10.27 -7.28
N ALA A 239 -18.64 -11.35 -7.67
CA ALA A 239 -19.16 -12.35 -8.61
C ALA A 239 -20.44 -13.04 -8.09
N ILE A 240 -20.50 -13.37 -6.79
CA ILE A 240 -21.70 -13.95 -6.17
C ILE A 240 -22.83 -12.92 -6.15
N SER A 241 -22.57 -11.70 -5.74
CA SER A 241 -23.59 -10.62 -5.71
C SER A 241 -24.20 -10.38 -7.07
N ARG A 242 -23.38 -10.34 -8.13
CA ARG A 242 -23.82 -10.19 -9.51
C ARG A 242 -24.68 -11.38 -9.98
N LYS A 243 -24.27 -12.62 -9.63
CA LYS A 243 -25.08 -13.83 -9.95
C LYS A 243 -26.43 -13.85 -9.24
N LEU A 244 -26.52 -13.26 -8.06
CA LEU A 244 -27.75 -13.09 -7.29
C LEU A 244 -28.59 -11.89 -7.77
N GLY A 245 -28.14 -11.13 -8.75
CA GLY A 245 -28.85 -9.96 -9.29
C GLY A 245 -28.89 -8.77 -8.33
N LEU A 246 -27.96 -8.68 -7.38
CA LEU A 246 -27.90 -7.56 -6.45
C LEU A 246 -27.49 -6.28 -7.19
N LYS A 247 -28.17 -5.17 -6.91
CA LYS A 247 -27.85 -3.87 -7.51
C LYS A 247 -26.47 -3.35 -7.11
N GLN A 248 -26.01 -3.71 -5.91
CA GLN A 248 -24.69 -3.39 -5.41
C GLN A 248 -24.05 -4.65 -4.83
N PRO A 249 -22.77 -4.92 -5.12
CA PRO A 249 -22.09 -6.09 -4.58
C PRO A 249 -21.81 -5.90 -3.08
N ALA A 250 -21.92 -6.98 -2.32
CA ALA A 250 -21.55 -7.02 -0.91
C ALA A 250 -20.04 -6.95 -0.73
N LEU A 251 -19.58 -6.23 0.28
CA LEU A 251 -18.15 -6.14 0.62
C LEU A 251 -17.72 -7.24 1.57
N THR A 252 -18.64 -7.73 2.39
CA THR A 252 -18.37 -8.80 3.37
C THR A 252 -19.35 -9.95 3.24
N ALA A 253 -18.97 -11.11 3.79
CA ALA A 253 -19.85 -12.26 3.82
C ALA A 253 -21.09 -12.04 4.71
N GLU A 254 -20.93 -11.24 5.77
CA GLU A 254 -22.00 -10.83 6.67
C GLU A 254 -23.05 -9.98 5.92
N GLU A 255 -22.60 -8.95 5.18
CA GLU A 255 -23.51 -8.15 4.32
C GLU A 255 -24.27 -9.04 3.31
N LEU A 256 -23.55 -9.96 2.67
CA LEU A 256 -24.19 -10.88 1.70
C LEU A 256 -25.24 -11.77 2.40
N SER A 257 -24.93 -12.30 3.58
CA SER A 257 -25.84 -13.12 4.38
C SER A 257 -27.11 -12.36 4.78
N GLU A 258 -26.98 -11.10 5.19
CA GLU A 258 -28.12 -10.23 5.56
C GLU A 258 -29.03 -9.99 4.35
N VAL A 259 -28.45 -9.68 3.19
CA VAL A 259 -29.21 -9.48 1.95
C VAL A 259 -29.97 -10.75 1.55
N ILE A 260 -29.32 -11.92 1.60
CA ILE A 260 -29.97 -13.21 1.27
C ILE A 260 -31.12 -13.52 2.22
N LYS A 261 -30.95 -13.29 3.54
CA LYS A 261 -32.00 -13.47 4.54
C LYS A 261 -33.18 -12.50 4.31
N GLY A 262 -32.89 -11.24 3.94
CA GLY A 262 -33.90 -10.24 3.63
C GLY A 262 -34.70 -10.57 2.35
N VAL A 263 -34.08 -11.21 1.35
CA VAL A 263 -34.78 -11.65 0.13
C VAL A 263 -35.63 -12.91 0.35
N GLY A 264 -35.28 -13.76 1.33
CA GLY A 264 -36.04 -14.97 1.67
C GLY A 264 -37.25 -14.72 2.57
N SER A 265 -37.56 -13.45 2.89
CA SER A 265 -38.68 -13.05 3.78
C SER A 265 -39.83 -12.39 3.00
N ILE A 266 -39.92 -12.57 1.67
CA ILE A 266 -41.01 -12.11 0.80
C ILE A 266 -41.79 -13.30 0.25
#